data_0266ebe143fc184bb941762b4bc92ff4
#
_entry.id   0266ebe143fc184bb941762b4bc92ff4
#
_cell.length_a   1.000
_cell.length_b   1.000
_cell.length_c   1.000
_cell.angle_alpha   90.00
_cell.angle_beta   90.00
_cell.angle_gamma   90.00
#
_symmetry.space_group_name_H-M   'P 1'
#
loop_
_entity.id
_entity.type
_entity.pdbx_description
1 polymer ?
#
loop_
_entity_poly.entity_id
_entity_poly.type
_entity_poly.pdbx_seq_one_letter_code
_entity_poly.pdbx_strand_id
1 'polypeptide(L)'
;MVQFLHLRIDEVQKLHYYKLRGAIMMGELKKMRTEKKMTQQQVADLVGISLRSYKSYENDEKKQGSLKYKYILEKLSKINPIDEEHGIIDIEYITEKCGNVFQKYDVNFCYLFGSYAKSKAKPTSDVDLLISTNVKGLKFYGLVEEIREALHKKVDVLEINQLKDNLELTQEILKDGIKIYG
;
A
#
# COMPACT_ATOMS: atom_id res chain seq x y z
N MET A 1 6.83 51.85 3.49
CA MET A 1 7.31 50.53 3.05
C MET A 1 7.21 49.43 4.14
N VAL A 2 6.25 49.53 5.07
CA VAL A 2 6.13 48.61 6.22
C VAL A 2 4.80 47.85 6.26
N GLN A 3 3.80 48.28 5.42
CA GLN A 3 2.45 47.68 5.44
C GLN A 3 2.31 46.34 4.65
N PHE A 4 3.26 45.99 3.79
CA PHE A 4 3.17 44.79 2.94
C PHE A 4 3.74 43.50 3.61
N LEU A 5 4.51 43.64 4.71
CA LEU A 5 5.08 42.46 5.41
C LEU A 5 4.09 41.82 6.40
N HIS A 6 3.11 42.58 6.93
CA HIS A 6 2.15 42.05 7.90
C HIS A 6 1.11 41.11 7.29
N LEU A 7 0.74 41.32 6.03
CA LEU A 7 -0.26 40.50 5.32
C LEU A 7 0.25 39.10 5.00
N ARG A 8 1.56 38.92 4.76
CA ARG A 8 2.14 37.61 4.45
C ARG A 8 2.28 36.68 5.66
N ILE A 9 2.52 37.25 6.83
CA ILE A 9 2.68 36.43 8.07
C ILE A 9 1.30 35.92 8.50
N ASP A 10 0.25 36.70 8.34
CA ASP A 10 -1.11 36.33 8.72
C ASP A 10 -1.70 35.24 7.80
N GLU A 11 -1.38 35.25 6.51
CA GLU A 11 -1.78 34.19 5.57
C GLU A 11 -1.04 32.86 5.82
N VAL A 12 0.25 32.92 6.09
CA VAL A 12 1.05 31.70 6.41
C VAL A 12 0.60 31.11 7.75
N GLN A 13 0.32 31.94 8.75
CA GLN A 13 -0.23 31.47 10.03
C GLN A 13 -1.65 30.92 9.87
N LYS A 14 -2.50 31.53 9.05
CA LYS A 14 -3.82 30.98 8.70
C LYS A 14 -3.70 29.65 7.96
N LEU A 15 -2.81 29.55 6.98
CA LEU A 15 -2.58 28.28 6.25
C LEU A 15 -2.05 27.19 7.18
N HIS A 16 -1.15 27.53 8.10
CA HIS A 16 -0.63 26.61 9.11
C HIS A 16 -1.71 26.21 10.13
N TYR A 17 -2.53 27.17 10.57
CA TYR A 17 -3.69 26.94 11.44
C TYR A 17 -4.74 26.04 10.77
N TYR A 18 -5.08 26.28 9.48
CA TYR A 18 -6.01 25.45 8.74
C TYR A 18 -5.43 24.06 8.44
N LYS A 19 -4.13 23.94 8.20
CA LYS A 19 -3.43 22.66 8.05
C LYS A 19 -3.39 21.86 9.34
N LEU A 20 -3.10 22.50 10.48
CA LEU A 20 -3.18 21.91 11.82
C LEU A 20 -4.63 21.55 12.18
N ARG A 21 -5.59 22.42 11.89
CA ARG A 21 -7.01 22.14 12.16
C ARG A 21 -7.57 21.05 11.26
N GLY A 22 -7.14 20.95 10.00
CA GLY A 22 -7.44 19.84 9.10
C GLY A 22 -6.84 18.52 9.56
N ALA A 23 -5.63 18.54 10.14
CA ALA A 23 -4.99 17.37 10.71
C ALA A 23 -5.63 16.96 12.08
N ILE A 24 -6.08 17.95 12.87
CA ILE A 24 -6.77 17.73 14.16
C ILE A 24 -8.21 17.25 13.95
N MET A 25 -8.84 17.61 12.79
CA MET A 25 -10.22 17.23 12.46
C MET A 25 -10.33 15.98 11.57
N MET A 26 -9.25 15.28 11.27
CA MET A 26 -9.37 13.93 10.74
C MET A 26 -9.85 13.02 11.87
N GLY A 27 -11.12 12.59 11.77
CA GLY A 27 -11.67 11.65 12.74
C GLY A 27 -10.76 10.43 12.90
N GLU A 28 -10.64 9.95 14.12
CA GLU A 28 -9.73 8.85 14.51
C GLU A 28 -9.89 7.61 13.60
N LEU A 29 -11.13 7.29 13.19
CA LEU A 29 -11.40 6.21 12.22
C LEU A 29 -10.73 6.45 10.88
N LYS A 30 -10.82 7.66 10.34
CA LYS A 30 -10.20 8.00 9.06
C LYS A 30 -8.69 7.96 9.16
N LYS A 31 -8.12 8.49 10.25
CA LYS A 31 -6.68 8.43 10.51
C LYS A 31 -6.20 6.99 10.55
N MET A 32 -6.82 6.16 11.39
CA MET A 32 -6.45 4.75 11.55
C MET A 32 -6.62 3.95 10.25
N ARG A 33 -7.69 4.19 9.48
CA ARG A 33 -7.88 3.55 8.17
C ARG A 33 -6.78 3.94 7.17
N THR A 34 -6.44 5.22 7.09
CA THR A 34 -5.40 5.71 6.16
C THR A 34 -4.01 5.23 6.56
N GLU A 35 -3.70 5.17 7.86
CA GLU A 35 -2.44 4.58 8.36
C GLU A 35 -2.31 3.11 7.98
N LYS A 36 -3.46 2.39 7.94
CA LYS A 36 -3.53 0.98 7.52
C LYS A 36 -3.71 0.81 6.01
N LYS A 37 -3.64 1.89 5.23
CA LYS A 37 -3.80 1.91 3.76
C LYS A 37 -5.06 1.19 3.26
N MET A 38 -6.13 1.18 4.07
CA MET A 38 -7.40 0.55 3.74
C MET A 38 -8.35 1.53 3.05
N THR A 39 -9.13 1.04 2.08
CA THR A 39 -10.26 1.78 1.53
C THR A 39 -11.46 1.76 2.48
N GLN A 40 -12.37 2.70 2.33
CA GLN A 40 -13.62 2.72 3.11
C GLN A 40 -14.46 1.46 2.90
N GLN A 41 -14.44 0.89 1.70
CA GLN A 41 -15.13 -0.37 1.38
C GLN A 41 -14.53 -1.53 2.15
N GLN A 42 -13.19 -1.67 2.14
CA GLN A 42 -12.51 -2.73 2.87
C GLN A 42 -12.81 -2.70 4.37
N VAL A 43 -12.85 -1.50 4.97
CA VAL A 43 -13.23 -1.39 6.39
C VAL A 43 -14.71 -1.73 6.61
N ALA A 44 -15.60 -1.31 5.73
CA ALA A 44 -17.02 -1.64 5.82
C ALA A 44 -17.24 -3.16 5.78
N ASP A 45 -16.58 -3.85 4.86
CA ASP A 45 -16.64 -5.31 4.69
C ASP A 45 -16.07 -6.03 5.91
N LEU A 46 -14.91 -5.56 6.40
CA LEU A 46 -14.27 -6.09 7.60
C LEU A 46 -15.17 -6.09 8.84
N VAL A 47 -15.91 -5.00 9.04
CA VAL A 47 -16.77 -4.85 10.24
C VAL A 47 -18.21 -5.27 9.98
N GLY A 48 -18.52 -5.79 8.78
CA GLY A 48 -19.83 -6.31 8.43
C GLY A 48 -20.92 -5.25 8.33
N ILE A 49 -20.61 -4.04 7.81
CA ILE A 49 -21.60 -2.97 7.62
C ILE A 49 -21.58 -2.45 6.19
N SER A 50 -22.64 -1.76 5.76
CA SER A 50 -22.65 -1.12 4.45
C SER A 50 -21.63 0.02 4.36
N LEU A 51 -21.08 0.25 3.17
CA LEU A 51 -20.21 1.40 2.88
C LEU A 51 -20.83 2.73 3.31
N ARG A 52 -22.14 2.90 3.06
CA ARG A 52 -22.89 4.10 3.47
C ARG A 52 -22.85 4.28 4.99
N SER A 53 -23.05 3.18 5.74
CA SER A 53 -22.98 3.20 7.19
C SER A 53 -21.58 3.56 7.68
N TYR A 54 -20.55 2.94 7.11
CA TYR A 54 -19.16 3.23 7.48
C TYR A 54 -18.80 4.71 7.21
N LYS A 55 -19.11 5.23 6.02
CA LYS A 55 -18.90 6.66 5.67
C LYS A 55 -19.55 7.59 6.69
N SER A 56 -20.75 7.23 7.19
CA SER A 56 -21.45 8.01 8.21
C SER A 56 -20.70 7.99 9.54
N TYR A 57 -20.10 6.86 9.96
CA TYR A 57 -19.27 6.80 11.18
C TYR A 57 -17.94 7.54 11.03
N GLU A 58 -17.33 7.51 9.85
CA GLU A 58 -16.05 8.18 9.58
C GLU A 58 -16.19 9.71 9.55
N ASN A 59 -17.31 10.26 9.06
CA ASN A 59 -17.48 11.68 8.79
C ASN A 59 -18.37 12.43 9.78
N ASP A 60 -19.13 11.73 10.62
CA ASP A 60 -20.10 12.34 11.56
C ASP A 60 -19.54 12.35 12.99
N GLU A 61 -19.11 13.53 13.44
CA GLU A 61 -18.55 13.73 14.79
C GLU A 61 -19.53 13.31 15.90
N LYS A 62 -20.84 13.40 15.68
CA LYS A 62 -21.86 12.99 16.68
C LYS A 62 -21.86 11.48 16.94
N LYS A 63 -21.26 10.70 16.05
CA LYS A 63 -21.16 9.24 16.20
C LYS A 63 -19.87 8.80 16.91
N GLN A 64 -18.93 9.73 17.10
CA GLN A 64 -17.71 9.47 17.86
C GLN A 64 -18.09 9.07 19.30
N GLY A 65 -17.43 8.03 19.79
CA GLY A 65 -17.71 7.50 21.14
C GLY A 65 -18.90 6.54 21.25
N SER A 66 -19.75 6.37 20.21
CA SER A 66 -20.80 5.34 20.21
C SER A 66 -20.19 3.92 20.29
N LEU A 67 -20.95 2.95 20.83
CA LEU A 67 -20.49 1.56 20.90
C LEU A 67 -20.04 1.01 19.55
N LYS A 68 -20.75 1.35 18.48
CA LYS A 68 -20.42 0.90 17.12
C LYS A 68 -19.16 1.58 16.59
N TYR A 69 -18.94 2.85 16.90
CA TYR A 69 -17.71 3.56 16.58
C TYR A 69 -16.50 2.91 17.29
N LYS A 70 -16.62 2.63 18.58
CA LYS A 70 -15.59 1.95 19.38
C LYS A 70 -15.30 0.54 18.86
N TYR A 71 -16.33 -0.20 18.45
CA TYR A 71 -16.18 -1.52 17.83
C TYR A 71 -15.38 -1.45 16.53
N ILE A 72 -15.68 -0.46 15.66
CA ILE A 72 -14.94 -0.27 14.41
C ILE A 72 -13.47 0.07 14.72
N LEU A 73 -13.20 0.97 15.66
CA LEU A 73 -11.84 1.30 16.09
C LEU A 73 -11.09 0.07 16.62
N GLU A 74 -11.73 -0.71 17.49
CA GLU A 74 -11.14 -1.93 18.05
C GLU A 74 -10.81 -2.95 16.94
N LYS A 75 -11.70 -3.15 15.98
CA LYS A 75 -11.42 -4.03 14.84
C LYS A 75 -10.27 -3.52 14.01
N LEU A 76 -10.24 -2.22 13.70
CA LEU A 76 -9.15 -1.60 12.97
C LEU A 76 -7.82 -1.67 13.74
N SER A 77 -7.80 -1.49 15.06
CA SER A 77 -6.58 -1.54 15.85
C SER A 77 -5.91 -2.92 15.85
N LYS A 78 -6.71 -3.98 15.72
CA LYS A 78 -6.23 -5.37 15.68
C LYS A 78 -5.66 -5.79 14.31
N ILE A 79 -5.86 -4.96 13.27
CA ILE A 79 -5.32 -5.24 11.95
C ILE A 79 -3.92 -4.66 11.88
N ASN A 80 -2.95 -5.46 11.55
CA ASN A 80 -1.67 -4.95 11.07
C ASN A 80 -1.89 -4.25 9.73
N PRO A 81 -1.26 -3.09 9.48
CA PRO A 81 -1.63 -2.21 8.37
C PRO A 81 -1.50 -2.86 6.99
N ILE A 82 -0.56 -3.73 6.82
CA ILE A 82 -0.37 -4.60 5.65
C ILE A 82 0.37 -5.82 6.16
N ASP A 83 -0.23 -6.98 6.03
CA ASP A 83 0.40 -8.27 6.28
C ASP A 83 0.09 -9.23 5.13
N GLU A 84 0.57 -10.46 5.22
CA GLU A 84 0.42 -11.45 4.15
C GLU A 84 -1.04 -11.74 3.78
N GLU A 85 -1.99 -11.55 4.70
CA GLU A 85 -3.40 -11.88 4.52
C GLU A 85 -4.32 -10.65 4.40
N HIS A 86 -3.80 -9.45 4.72
CA HIS A 86 -4.63 -8.24 4.80
C HIS A 86 -4.04 -7.09 4.00
N GLY A 87 -4.94 -6.28 3.44
CA GLY A 87 -4.60 -5.09 2.66
C GLY A 87 -4.19 -5.41 1.22
N ILE A 88 -4.40 -4.47 0.35
CA ILE A 88 -3.91 -4.47 -1.02
C ILE A 88 -2.93 -3.30 -1.13
N ILE A 89 -1.74 -3.56 -1.63
CA ILE A 89 -0.74 -2.53 -1.90
C ILE A 89 -0.90 -2.05 -3.34
N ASP A 90 -0.64 -0.78 -3.60
CA ASP A 90 -0.64 -0.25 -4.97
C ASP A 90 0.68 -0.54 -5.69
N ILE A 91 0.64 -0.44 -7.02
CA ILE A 91 1.80 -0.74 -7.87
C ILE A 91 2.93 0.26 -7.63
N GLU A 92 2.62 1.51 -7.33
CA GLU A 92 3.61 2.55 -7.04
C GLU A 92 4.38 2.21 -5.75
N TYR A 93 3.67 1.73 -4.72
CA TYR A 93 4.31 1.26 -3.48
C TYR A 93 5.20 0.04 -3.73
N ILE A 94 4.73 -0.95 -4.52
CA ILE A 94 5.54 -2.12 -4.91
C ILE A 94 6.80 -1.64 -5.63
N THR A 95 6.66 -0.75 -6.60
CA THR A 95 7.76 -0.22 -7.41
C THR A 95 8.81 0.48 -6.54
N GLU A 96 8.37 1.38 -5.64
CA GLU A 96 9.24 2.10 -4.72
C GLU A 96 10.01 1.14 -3.80
N LYS A 97 9.29 0.23 -3.13
CA LYS A 97 9.90 -0.67 -2.14
C LYS A 97 10.85 -1.68 -2.79
N CYS A 98 10.43 -2.29 -3.89
CA CYS A 98 11.30 -3.19 -4.66
C CYS A 98 12.53 -2.45 -5.20
N GLY A 99 12.36 -1.24 -5.73
CA GLY A 99 13.46 -0.42 -6.23
C GLY A 99 14.54 -0.15 -5.17
N ASN A 100 14.11 0.17 -3.94
CA ASN A 100 15.03 0.39 -2.81
C ASN A 100 15.81 -0.88 -2.42
N VAL A 101 15.18 -2.04 -2.53
CA VAL A 101 15.85 -3.34 -2.29
C VAL A 101 16.81 -3.64 -3.44
N PHE A 102 16.38 -3.51 -4.69
CA PHE A 102 17.17 -3.86 -5.87
C PHE A 102 18.46 -3.05 -6.01
N GLN A 103 18.49 -1.81 -5.49
CA GLN A 103 19.70 -0.99 -5.45
C GLN A 103 20.86 -1.62 -4.66
N LYS A 104 20.56 -2.55 -3.74
CA LYS A 104 21.56 -3.26 -2.91
C LYS A 104 22.07 -4.54 -3.59
N TYR A 105 21.43 -4.96 -4.68
CA TYR A 105 21.66 -6.23 -5.36
C TYR A 105 21.90 -6.01 -6.86
N ASP A 106 22.56 -6.96 -7.50
CA ASP A 106 22.78 -6.96 -8.95
C ASP A 106 21.53 -7.48 -9.67
N VAL A 107 20.50 -6.62 -9.76
CA VAL A 107 19.24 -6.87 -10.47
C VAL A 107 19.21 -6.04 -11.74
N ASN A 108 19.05 -6.70 -12.90
CA ASN A 108 19.00 -6.02 -14.19
C ASN A 108 17.63 -5.41 -14.47
N PHE A 109 16.55 -6.17 -14.21
CA PHE A 109 15.18 -5.71 -14.35
C PHE A 109 14.21 -6.56 -13.53
N CYS A 110 13.01 -6.00 -13.29
CA CYS A 110 11.91 -6.69 -12.65
C CYS A 110 10.59 -6.35 -13.33
N TYR A 111 9.76 -7.38 -13.54
CA TYR A 111 8.36 -7.27 -13.94
C TYR A 111 7.44 -7.75 -12.83
N LEU A 112 6.41 -6.98 -12.54
CA LEU A 112 5.26 -7.40 -11.76
C LEU A 112 4.27 -8.10 -12.71
N PHE A 113 3.74 -9.26 -12.31
CA PHE A 113 2.75 -9.99 -13.09
C PHE A 113 1.61 -10.53 -12.22
N GLY A 114 0.80 -11.44 -12.72
CA GLY A 114 -0.27 -12.07 -11.95
C GLY A 114 -1.41 -11.11 -11.58
N SER A 115 -1.95 -11.28 -10.39
CA SER A 115 -3.18 -10.60 -9.96
C SER A 115 -3.01 -9.09 -9.77
N TYR A 116 -1.85 -8.65 -9.30
CA TYR A 116 -1.53 -7.24 -9.11
C TYR A 116 -1.42 -6.50 -10.43
N ALA A 117 -0.68 -7.04 -11.40
CA ALA A 117 -0.54 -6.44 -12.72
C ALA A 117 -1.90 -6.33 -13.46
N LYS A 118 -2.80 -7.30 -13.25
CA LYS A 118 -4.14 -7.33 -13.83
C LYS A 118 -5.18 -6.49 -13.07
N SER A 119 -4.79 -5.77 -12.03
CA SER A 119 -5.70 -5.01 -11.14
C SER A 119 -6.81 -5.89 -10.51
N LYS A 120 -6.52 -7.17 -10.28
CA LYS A 120 -7.42 -8.18 -9.70
C LYS A 120 -6.96 -8.70 -8.34
N ALA A 121 -5.94 -8.05 -7.74
CA ALA A 121 -5.40 -8.43 -6.45
C ALA A 121 -6.48 -8.38 -5.35
N LYS A 122 -6.44 -9.36 -4.47
CA LYS A 122 -7.25 -9.47 -3.25
C LYS A 122 -6.34 -9.25 -2.04
N PRO A 123 -6.89 -9.01 -0.84
CA PRO A 123 -6.07 -8.88 0.37
C PRO A 123 -5.12 -10.05 0.62
N THR A 124 -5.48 -11.25 0.20
CA THR A 124 -4.69 -12.49 0.34
C THR A 124 -3.83 -12.81 -0.89
N SER A 125 -3.79 -11.93 -1.89
CA SER A 125 -2.99 -12.17 -3.10
C SER A 125 -1.51 -12.00 -2.80
N ASP A 126 -0.70 -12.91 -3.33
CA ASP A 126 0.74 -12.82 -3.36
C ASP A 126 1.19 -11.79 -4.41
N VAL A 127 2.38 -11.26 -4.25
CA VAL A 127 3.01 -10.36 -5.22
C VAL A 127 3.92 -11.19 -6.11
N ASP A 128 3.55 -11.33 -7.38
CA ASP A 128 4.26 -12.15 -8.36
C ASP A 128 5.30 -11.31 -9.10
N LEU A 129 6.57 -11.63 -8.97
CA LEU A 129 7.69 -10.90 -9.56
C LEU A 129 8.54 -11.81 -10.46
N LEU A 130 8.82 -11.34 -11.68
CA LEU A 130 9.83 -11.92 -12.55
C LEU A 130 11.08 -11.04 -12.52
N ILE A 131 12.21 -11.59 -12.13
CA ILE A 131 13.46 -10.85 -12.06
C ILE A 131 14.55 -11.44 -12.98
N SER A 132 15.39 -10.55 -13.48
CA SER A 132 16.68 -10.89 -14.10
C SER A 132 17.78 -10.41 -13.19
N THR A 133 18.58 -11.35 -12.70
CA THR A 133 19.66 -11.04 -11.73
C THR A 133 20.83 -11.99 -11.90
N ASN A 134 22.03 -11.53 -11.53
CA ASN A 134 23.22 -12.37 -11.39
C ASN A 134 23.38 -12.93 -9.96
N VAL A 135 22.51 -12.52 -9.03
CA VAL A 135 22.53 -12.98 -7.64
C VAL A 135 22.12 -14.44 -7.57
N LYS A 136 22.89 -15.29 -6.87
CA LYS A 136 22.66 -16.75 -6.77
C LYS A 136 22.82 -17.26 -5.34
N GLY A 137 22.26 -18.45 -5.10
CA GLY A 137 22.39 -19.18 -3.83
C GLY A 137 21.78 -18.39 -2.67
N LEU A 138 22.45 -18.39 -1.51
CA LEU A 138 21.96 -17.75 -0.29
C LEU A 138 21.66 -16.25 -0.45
N LYS A 139 22.42 -15.54 -1.31
CA LYS A 139 22.15 -14.13 -1.57
C LYS A 139 20.82 -13.91 -2.30
N PHE A 140 20.41 -14.84 -3.16
CA PHE A 140 19.12 -14.78 -3.82
C PHE A 140 17.97 -14.94 -2.81
N TYR A 141 18.07 -15.88 -1.88
CA TYR A 141 17.10 -16.02 -0.80
C TYR A 141 17.06 -14.78 0.09
N GLY A 142 18.21 -14.16 0.37
CA GLY A 142 18.28 -12.89 1.09
C GLY A 142 17.56 -11.76 0.35
N LEU A 143 17.73 -11.65 -0.98
CA LEU A 143 17.00 -10.70 -1.82
C LEU A 143 15.48 -10.91 -1.71
N VAL A 144 15.01 -12.16 -1.85
CA VAL A 144 13.57 -12.49 -1.76
C VAL A 144 13.00 -12.12 -0.39
N GLU A 145 13.73 -12.41 0.69
CA GLU A 145 13.29 -12.09 2.04
C GLU A 145 13.25 -10.58 2.30
N GLU A 146 14.26 -9.80 1.83
CA GLU A 146 14.21 -8.34 1.93
C GLU A 146 13.03 -7.73 1.15
N ILE A 147 12.65 -8.30 0.00
CA ILE A 147 11.46 -7.87 -0.74
C ILE A 147 10.20 -8.16 0.08
N ARG A 148 10.08 -9.37 0.66
CA ARG A 148 8.95 -9.78 1.49
C ARG A 148 8.79 -8.86 2.70
N GLU A 149 9.89 -8.59 3.41
CA GLU A 149 9.89 -7.66 4.55
C GLU A 149 9.50 -6.23 4.14
N ALA A 150 10.01 -5.75 2.99
CA ALA A 150 9.71 -4.40 2.51
C ALA A 150 8.24 -4.22 2.10
N LEU A 151 7.61 -5.26 1.55
CA LEU A 151 6.22 -5.24 1.08
C LEU A 151 5.22 -5.68 2.16
N HIS A 152 5.66 -6.39 3.20
CA HIS A 152 4.80 -7.06 4.18
C HIS A 152 3.75 -7.97 3.54
N LYS A 153 4.11 -8.61 2.41
CA LYS A 153 3.27 -9.51 1.62
C LYS A 153 4.03 -10.77 1.28
N LYS A 154 3.31 -11.85 1.05
CA LYS A 154 3.90 -13.01 0.37
C LYS A 154 4.34 -12.58 -1.02
N VAL A 155 5.55 -13.00 -1.38
CA VAL A 155 6.14 -12.67 -2.67
C VAL A 155 6.56 -13.97 -3.32
N ASP A 156 6.12 -14.15 -4.55
CA ASP A 156 6.60 -15.21 -5.42
C ASP A 156 7.57 -14.62 -6.46
N VAL A 157 8.82 -15.05 -6.41
CA VAL A 157 9.90 -14.52 -7.25
C VAL A 157 10.40 -15.59 -8.20
N LEU A 158 10.20 -15.35 -9.49
CA LEU A 158 10.71 -16.19 -10.56
C LEU A 158 11.95 -15.53 -11.19
N GLU A 159 12.99 -16.33 -11.43
CA GLU A 159 14.08 -15.92 -12.29
C GLU A 159 13.71 -16.12 -13.77
N ILE A 160 14.21 -15.24 -14.66
CA ILE A 160 13.94 -15.32 -16.10
C ILE A 160 14.30 -16.69 -16.71
N ASN A 161 15.29 -17.37 -16.14
CA ASN A 161 15.70 -18.71 -16.61
C ASN A 161 14.62 -19.78 -16.39
N GLN A 162 13.71 -19.57 -15.44
CA GLN A 162 12.62 -20.50 -15.13
C GLN A 162 11.45 -20.41 -16.13
N LEU A 163 11.45 -19.40 -17.00
CA LEU A 163 10.44 -19.24 -18.07
C LEU A 163 10.69 -20.14 -19.28
N LYS A 164 11.87 -20.76 -19.42
CA LYS A 164 12.29 -21.45 -20.65
C LYS A 164 11.32 -22.55 -21.10
N ASP A 165 10.67 -23.22 -20.15
CA ASP A 165 9.77 -24.35 -20.41
C ASP A 165 8.30 -24.01 -20.13
N ASN A 166 7.99 -22.73 -19.85
CA ASN A 166 6.62 -22.27 -19.54
C ASN A 166 6.17 -21.18 -20.50
N LEU A 167 5.75 -21.59 -21.70
CA LEU A 167 5.32 -20.67 -22.74
C LEU A 167 4.06 -19.89 -22.34
N GLU A 168 3.13 -20.51 -21.62
CA GLU A 168 1.88 -19.88 -21.18
C GLU A 168 2.15 -18.72 -20.23
N LEU A 169 2.97 -18.95 -19.22
CA LEU A 169 3.39 -17.90 -18.28
C LEU A 169 4.19 -16.79 -18.96
N THR A 170 5.04 -17.16 -19.93
CA THR A 170 5.78 -16.18 -20.72
C THR A 170 4.83 -15.27 -21.52
N GLN A 171 3.82 -15.84 -22.15
CA GLN A 171 2.78 -15.07 -22.88
C GLN A 171 1.99 -14.17 -21.94
N GLU A 172 1.63 -14.66 -20.75
CA GLU A 172 0.92 -13.86 -19.74
C GLU A 172 1.75 -12.64 -19.31
N ILE A 173 3.04 -12.83 -19.00
CA ILE A 173 3.93 -11.74 -18.59
C ILE A 173 4.15 -10.74 -19.72
N LEU A 174 4.31 -11.20 -20.94
CA LEU A 174 4.47 -10.31 -22.10
C LEU A 174 3.22 -9.49 -22.39
N LYS A 175 2.04 -10.03 -22.09
CA LYS A 175 0.75 -9.37 -22.32
C LYS A 175 0.38 -8.39 -21.23
N ASP A 176 0.46 -8.82 -20.00
CA ASP A 176 -0.12 -8.12 -18.83
C ASP A 176 0.92 -7.64 -17.82
N GLY A 177 2.19 -8.03 -17.98
CA GLY A 177 3.27 -7.71 -17.05
C GLY A 177 3.64 -6.22 -17.08
N ILE A 178 3.92 -5.67 -15.89
CA ILE A 178 4.29 -4.28 -15.70
C ILE A 178 5.75 -4.22 -15.29
N LYS A 179 6.59 -3.53 -16.09
CA LYS A 179 7.99 -3.32 -15.70
C LYS A 179 8.05 -2.34 -14.54
N ILE A 180 8.64 -2.77 -13.42
CA ILE A 180 8.75 -1.98 -12.18
C ILE A 180 10.20 -1.59 -11.84
N TYR A 181 11.19 -2.16 -12.54
CA TYR A 181 12.61 -1.85 -12.35
C TYR A 181 13.44 -2.13 -13.61
N GLY A 182 14.52 -1.35 -13.85
CA GLY A 182 15.49 -1.52 -14.95
C GLY A 182 15.27 -0.65 -16.17
#